data_6672599f9446da98e55e206b7b59a1fc
#
_entry.id   6672599f9446da98e55e206b7b59a1fc
#
_cell.length_a   1.000
_cell.length_b   1.000
_cell.length_c   1.000
_cell.angle_alpha   90.00
_cell.angle_beta   90.00
_cell.angle_gamma   90.00
#
_symmetry.space_group_name_H-M   'P 1'
#
loop_
_entity.id
_entity.type
_entity.pdbx_description
1 polymer ?
#
loop_
_entity_poly.entity_id
_entity_poly.type
_entity_poly.pdbx_seq_one_letter_code
_entity_poly.pdbx_strand_id
1 'polypeptide(L)'
;MERTEQLIKAKIPGKETGIEIRRTICDICCPSFHCGIDAYVKDGRVIKVEGTKGHPMNDGLLCTKGLSNREYIYRRDRILTPLKRVGERGEGKFQEITWEEAYRICAEKLN
;
A
#
# COMPACT_ATOMS: atom_id res chain seq x y z
N MET A 1 2.70 -26.23 20.23
CA MET A 1 2.45 -24.96 20.95
C MET A 1 3.62 -23.98 20.81
N GLU A 2 4.84 -24.37 21.08
CA GLU A 2 6.05 -23.52 21.05
C GLU A 2 6.24 -22.74 19.71
N ARG A 3 6.08 -23.40 18.57
CA ARG A 3 6.20 -22.75 17.24
C ARG A 3 5.12 -21.68 16.99
N THR A 4 3.89 -21.92 17.48
CA THR A 4 2.78 -20.96 17.32
C THR A 4 3.01 -19.73 18.20
N GLU A 5 3.49 -19.93 19.44
CA GLU A 5 3.84 -18.84 20.34
C GLU A 5 4.99 -17.99 19.79
N GLN A 6 6.02 -18.61 19.22
CA GLN A 6 7.13 -17.91 18.57
C GLN A 6 6.64 -17.06 17.38
N LEU A 7 5.73 -17.60 16.55
CA LEU A 7 5.14 -16.88 15.42
C LEU A 7 4.27 -15.69 15.86
N ILE A 8 3.56 -15.82 16.96
CA ILE A 8 2.77 -14.73 17.55
C ILE A 8 3.72 -13.65 18.09
N LYS A 9 4.71 -14.04 18.90
CA LYS A 9 5.71 -13.11 19.47
C LYS A 9 6.48 -12.35 18.38
N ALA A 10 6.79 -12.99 17.25
CA ALA A 10 7.51 -12.38 16.14
C ALA A 10 6.78 -11.19 15.46
N LYS A 11 5.49 -10.98 15.74
CA LYS A 11 4.68 -9.88 15.21
C LYS A 11 4.25 -8.85 16.25
N ILE A 12 4.74 -8.96 17.48
CA ILE A 12 4.48 -7.99 18.54
C ILE A 12 5.39 -6.78 18.34
N PRO A 13 4.84 -5.55 18.27
CA PRO A 13 5.66 -4.34 18.17
C PRO A 13 6.54 -4.15 19.42
N GLY A 14 7.77 -3.69 19.20
CA GLY A 14 8.69 -3.39 20.28
C GLY A 14 10.15 -3.38 19.87
N LYS A 15 11.01 -2.91 20.77
CA LYS A 15 12.46 -2.82 20.52
C LYS A 15 13.12 -4.17 20.22
N GLU A 16 12.66 -5.24 20.88
CA GLU A 16 13.21 -6.59 20.70
C GLU A 16 12.91 -7.18 19.33
N THR A 17 11.75 -6.86 18.77
CA THR A 17 11.32 -7.35 17.46
C THR A 17 11.70 -6.44 16.32
N GLY A 18 12.06 -5.18 16.61
CA GLY A 18 12.30 -4.13 15.61
C GLY A 18 11.05 -3.71 14.83
N ILE A 19 9.86 -4.03 15.36
CA ILE A 19 8.59 -3.68 14.72
C ILE A 19 8.07 -2.36 15.29
N GLU A 20 7.81 -1.41 14.40
CA GLU A 20 7.15 -0.15 14.71
C GLU A 20 5.73 -0.12 14.16
N ILE A 21 4.82 0.56 14.86
CA ILE A 21 3.49 0.88 14.32
C ILE A 21 3.52 2.27 13.71
N ARG A 22 3.14 2.36 12.43
CA ARG A 22 2.93 3.62 11.72
C ARG A 22 1.45 3.76 11.38
N ARG A 23 0.83 4.85 11.85
CA ARG A 23 -0.56 5.15 11.56
C ARG A 23 -0.71 5.79 10.20
N THR A 24 -1.68 5.31 9.44
CA THR A 24 -2.04 5.81 8.12
C THR A 24 -3.53 5.60 7.87
N ILE A 25 -3.98 5.85 6.67
CA ILE A 25 -5.37 5.67 6.25
C ILE A 25 -5.46 4.74 5.04
N CYS A 26 -6.60 4.09 4.87
CA CYS A 26 -6.95 3.33 3.68
C CYS A 26 -7.61 4.25 2.65
N ASP A 27 -7.13 4.22 1.41
CA ASP A 27 -7.60 5.03 0.29
C ASP A 27 -8.36 4.26 -0.79
N ILE A 28 -8.63 2.95 -0.57
CA ILE A 28 -9.15 2.06 -1.62
C ILE A 28 -10.64 2.32 -1.92
N CYS A 29 -11.42 2.72 -0.90
CA CYS A 29 -12.86 2.86 -1.05
C CYS A 29 -13.28 4.31 -1.36
N CYS A 30 -14.47 4.66 -0.89
CA CYS A 30 -15.01 6.02 -1.02
C CYS A 30 -14.09 7.06 -0.37
N PRO A 31 -13.83 8.20 -1.01
CA PRO A 31 -13.04 9.30 -0.43
C PRO A 31 -13.63 9.86 0.88
N SER A 32 -14.87 9.53 1.21
CA SER A 32 -15.51 9.93 2.47
C SER A 32 -15.21 9.01 3.65
N PHE A 33 -14.67 7.81 3.40
CA PHE A 33 -14.44 6.79 4.43
C PHE A 33 -12.97 6.41 4.48
N HIS A 34 -12.17 7.22 5.13
CA HIS A 34 -10.75 6.94 5.34
C HIS A 34 -10.59 6.11 6.62
N CYS A 35 -10.66 4.77 6.47
CA CYS A 35 -10.41 3.86 7.59
C CYS A 35 -8.99 4.02 8.11
N GLY A 36 -8.82 4.18 9.42
CA GLY A 36 -7.51 4.21 10.06
C GLY A 36 -6.82 2.85 9.99
N ILE A 37 -5.56 2.84 9.62
CA ILE A 37 -4.70 1.67 9.54
C ILE A 37 -3.52 1.84 10.49
N ASP A 38 -3.26 0.83 11.30
CA ASP A 38 -2.01 0.61 12.01
C ASP A 38 -1.14 -0.32 11.16
N ALA A 39 -0.13 0.24 10.51
CA ALA A 39 0.83 -0.51 9.71
C ALA A 39 2.01 -0.94 10.58
N TYR A 40 2.27 -2.22 10.66
CA TYR A 40 3.40 -2.82 11.34
C TYR A 40 4.59 -2.85 10.39
N VAL A 41 5.60 -2.06 10.69
CA VAL A 41 6.77 -1.87 9.85
C VAL A 41 7.99 -2.51 10.48
N LYS A 42 8.70 -3.33 9.74
CA LYS A 42 10.00 -3.89 10.10
C LYS A 42 10.97 -3.72 8.94
N ASP A 43 12.18 -3.23 9.22
CA ASP A 43 13.24 -3.03 8.21
C ASP A 43 12.74 -2.27 6.97
N GLY A 44 11.92 -1.22 7.18
CA GLY A 44 11.35 -0.39 6.13
C GLY A 44 10.21 -1.05 5.33
N ARG A 45 9.76 -2.25 5.70
CA ARG A 45 8.66 -2.95 5.03
C ARG A 45 7.44 -3.11 5.92
N VAL A 46 6.27 -2.91 5.34
CA VAL A 46 5.00 -3.24 6.02
C VAL A 46 4.82 -4.76 6.03
N ILE A 47 4.83 -5.35 7.22
CA ILE A 47 4.69 -6.79 7.41
C ILE A 47 3.27 -7.23 7.79
N LYS A 48 2.47 -6.30 8.31
CA LYS A 48 1.08 -6.52 8.73
C LYS A 48 0.33 -5.20 8.72
N VAL A 49 -0.99 -5.25 8.52
CA VAL A 49 -1.90 -4.11 8.71
C VAL A 49 -3.09 -4.53 9.57
N GLU A 50 -3.55 -3.63 10.41
CA GLU A 50 -4.77 -3.75 11.22
C GLU A 50 -5.52 -2.44 11.23
N GLY A 51 -6.79 -2.46 11.62
CA GLY A 51 -7.55 -1.23 11.83
C GLY A 51 -7.08 -0.51 13.08
N THR A 52 -7.02 0.81 13.03
CA THR A 52 -6.65 1.64 14.17
C THR A 52 -7.78 1.65 15.20
N LYS A 53 -7.51 1.15 16.39
CA LYS A 53 -8.46 1.16 17.50
C LYS A 53 -8.75 2.60 17.94
N GLY A 54 -10.02 2.89 18.21
CA GLY A 54 -10.46 4.25 18.56
C GLY A 54 -10.60 5.19 17.36
N HIS A 55 -10.37 4.73 16.13
CA HIS A 55 -10.61 5.55 14.95
C HIS A 55 -12.12 5.73 14.70
N PRO A 56 -12.62 6.96 14.48
CA PRO A 56 -14.07 7.26 14.46
C PRO A 56 -14.83 6.52 13.36
N MET A 57 -14.17 6.11 12.28
CA MET A 57 -14.83 5.45 11.14
C MET A 57 -14.82 3.92 11.24
N ASN A 58 -13.80 3.32 11.78
CA ASN A 58 -13.63 1.87 11.69
C ASN A 58 -13.26 1.17 13.01
N ASP A 59 -12.96 1.92 14.06
CA ASP A 59 -12.70 1.44 15.43
C ASP A 59 -11.98 0.07 15.51
N GLY A 60 -10.85 -0.04 14.86
CA GLY A 60 -10.03 -1.26 14.87
C GLY A 60 -10.41 -2.30 13.81
N LEU A 61 -11.47 -2.10 13.05
CA LEU A 61 -11.90 -3.04 11.99
C LEU A 61 -11.38 -2.61 10.62
N LEU A 62 -11.03 -3.59 9.80
CA LEU A 62 -10.75 -3.39 8.37
C LEU A 62 -11.50 -4.44 7.56
N CYS A 63 -12.05 -4.01 6.43
CA CYS A 63 -12.61 -4.92 5.44
C CYS A 63 -11.48 -5.68 4.69
N THR A 64 -11.85 -6.67 3.91
CA THR A 64 -10.91 -7.49 3.13
C THR A 64 -9.98 -6.65 2.25
N LYS A 65 -10.49 -5.58 1.63
CA LYS A 65 -9.68 -4.66 0.81
C LYS A 65 -8.62 -3.94 1.64
N GLY A 66 -9.00 -3.40 2.81
CA GLY A 66 -8.06 -2.75 3.72
C GLY A 66 -6.97 -3.70 4.23
N LEU A 67 -7.33 -4.93 4.56
CA LEU A 67 -6.39 -5.97 5.00
C LEU A 67 -5.41 -6.39 3.89
N SER A 68 -5.85 -6.37 2.62
CA SER A 68 -5.01 -6.73 1.48
C SER A 68 -4.10 -5.60 0.96
N ASN A 69 -4.12 -4.42 1.58
CA ASN A 69 -3.26 -3.29 1.19
C ASN A 69 -1.78 -3.67 1.06
N ARG A 70 -1.28 -4.47 2.00
CA ARG A 70 0.10 -4.94 1.96
C ARG A 70 0.41 -5.74 0.70
N GLU A 71 -0.49 -6.65 0.30
CA GLU A 71 -0.33 -7.49 -0.89
C GLU A 71 -0.30 -6.63 -2.16
N TYR A 72 -1.18 -5.64 -2.22
CA TYR A 72 -1.26 -4.69 -3.32
C TYR A 72 0.03 -3.86 -3.48
N ILE A 73 0.62 -3.36 -2.38
CA ILE A 73 1.83 -2.52 -2.41
C ILE A 73 3.04 -3.31 -2.91
N TYR A 74 3.17 -4.57 -2.54
CA TYR A 74 4.35 -5.39 -2.83
C TYR A 74 4.14 -6.41 -3.95
N ARG A 75 3.15 -6.21 -4.82
CA ARG A 75 2.97 -7.05 -6.00
C ARG A 75 4.19 -6.99 -6.91
N ARG A 76 4.52 -8.15 -7.52
CA ARG A 76 5.66 -8.25 -8.46
C ARG A 76 5.43 -7.52 -9.77
N ASP A 77 4.15 -7.42 -10.19
CA ASP A 77 3.69 -6.76 -11.41
C ASP A 77 3.28 -5.30 -11.17
N ARG A 78 3.68 -4.71 -10.03
CA ARG A 78 3.42 -3.30 -9.75
C ARG A 78 4.19 -2.42 -10.73
N ILE A 79 3.48 -1.49 -11.37
CA ILE A 79 4.08 -0.47 -12.24
C ILE A 79 4.90 0.47 -11.36
N LEU A 80 6.21 0.57 -11.63
CA LEU A 80 7.16 1.41 -10.88
C LEU A 80 7.64 2.64 -11.65
N THR A 81 7.40 2.67 -12.96
CA THR A 81 7.80 3.76 -13.87
C THR A 81 6.59 4.25 -14.67
N PRO A 82 6.58 5.49 -15.15
CA PRO A 82 5.54 5.95 -16.06
C PRO A 82 5.51 5.12 -17.34
N LEU A 83 4.32 4.83 -17.83
CA LEU A 83 4.10 4.08 -19.06
C LEU A 83 3.43 4.94 -20.12
N LYS A 84 4.04 4.99 -21.29
CA LYS A 84 3.48 5.64 -22.48
C LYS A 84 2.87 4.61 -23.42
N ARG A 85 1.62 4.81 -23.82
CA ARG A 85 1.01 3.96 -24.84
C ARG A 85 1.69 4.16 -26.19
N VAL A 86 2.11 3.07 -26.83
CA VAL A 86 2.79 3.06 -28.14
C VAL A 86 1.99 2.36 -29.24
N GLY A 87 0.87 1.73 -28.88
CA GLY A 87 -0.05 1.09 -29.82
C GLY A 87 -1.40 1.81 -29.91
N GLU A 88 -2.29 1.26 -30.71
CA GLU A 88 -3.66 1.71 -30.82
C GLU A 88 -4.43 1.56 -29.50
N ARG A 89 -5.49 2.34 -29.35
CA ARG A 89 -6.32 2.27 -28.15
C ARG A 89 -6.97 0.88 -28.04
N GLY A 90 -6.74 0.19 -26.92
CA GLY A 90 -7.22 -1.18 -26.66
C GLY A 90 -6.19 -2.28 -26.91
N GLU A 91 -5.08 -2.02 -27.62
CA GLU A 91 -4.02 -3.03 -27.83
C GLU A 91 -3.21 -3.38 -26.58
N GLY A 92 -3.22 -2.53 -25.54
CA GLY A 92 -2.45 -2.76 -24.31
C GLY A 92 -0.92 -2.67 -24.48
N LYS A 93 -0.43 -2.03 -25.55
CA LYS A 93 1.00 -1.84 -25.79
C LYS A 93 1.52 -0.59 -25.12
N PHE A 94 2.47 -0.76 -24.21
CA PHE A 94 3.07 0.31 -23.42
C PHE A 94 4.59 0.23 -23.45
N GLN A 95 5.24 1.38 -23.33
CA GLN A 95 6.69 1.53 -23.18
C GLN A 95 6.98 2.32 -21.91
N GLU A 96 7.99 1.90 -21.14
CA GLU A 96 8.49 2.67 -20.01
C GLU A 96 9.17 3.96 -20.50
N ILE A 97 8.87 5.05 -19.79
CA ILE A 97 9.45 6.38 -20.06
C ILE A 97 9.95 6.99 -18.75
N THR A 98 10.75 8.06 -18.85
CA THR A 98 11.19 8.81 -17.67
C THR A 98 10.07 9.70 -17.12
N TRP A 99 10.20 10.12 -15.86
CA TRP A 99 9.29 11.08 -15.25
C TRP A 99 9.32 12.43 -15.98
N GLU A 100 10.49 12.88 -16.42
CA GLU A 100 10.67 14.11 -17.18
C GLU A 100 9.89 14.06 -18.50
N GLU A 101 9.98 12.96 -19.24
CA GLU A 101 9.20 12.76 -20.46
C GLU A 101 7.70 12.73 -20.18
N ALA A 102 7.28 12.04 -19.10
CA ALA A 102 5.87 11.99 -18.71
C ALA A 102 5.32 13.37 -18.40
N TYR A 103 6.03 14.18 -17.61
CA TYR A 103 5.63 15.55 -17.29
C TYR A 103 5.57 16.44 -18.52
N ARG A 104 6.54 16.34 -19.43
CA ARG A 104 6.54 17.09 -20.68
C ARG A 104 5.31 16.77 -21.52
N ILE A 105 4.99 15.48 -21.72
CA ILE A 105 3.82 15.05 -22.47
C ILE A 105 2.51 15.58 -21.84
N CYS A 106 2.39 15.50 -20.52
CA CYS A 106 1.21 16.01 -19.82
C CYS A 106 1.07 17.53 -20.01
N ALA A 107 2.15 18.28 -19.83
CA ALA A 107 2.14 19.74 -20.00
C ALA A 107 1.75 20.16 -21.43
N GLU A 108 2.31 19.50 -22.44
CA GLU A 108 1.97 19.76 -23.86
C GLU A 108 0.50 19.45 -24.19
N LYS A 109 -0.15 18.56 -23.46
CA LYS A 109 -1.56 18.20 -23.70
C LYS A 109 -2.56 19.04 -22.90
N LEU A 110 -2.12 19.68 -21.82
CA LEU A 110 -2.95 20.52 -20.97
C LEU A 110 -2.91 22.01 -21.38
N ASN A 111 -1.89 22.46 -22.11
CA ASN A 111 -1.77 23.79 -22.68
C ASN A 111 -2.36 23.84 -24.09
#